data_5cdc1d964ba847f7e5523d7d92382af9
#
_entry.id   5cdc1d964ba847f7e5523d7d92382af9
#
_cell.length_a   1.000
_cell.length_b   1.000
_cell.length_c   1.000
_cell.angle_alpha   90.00
_cell.angle_beta   90.00
_cell.angle_gamma   90.00
#
_symmetry.space_group_name_H-M   'P 1'
#
loop_
_entity.id
_entity.type
_entity.pdbx_description
1 polymer ?
#
loop_
_entity_poly.entity_id
_entity_poly.type
_entity_poly.pdbx_seq_one_letter_code
_entity_poly.pdbx_strand_id
1 'polypeptide(L)'
;MGMERLCENQLICKALEYIKKDDERTLCELLEMCQIPAPSYMEKKKADYVLNKFQKIGLSNVHMDEIWNVFGTIKGSGDGPRVMLAAHTDTVLSLI
;
A
#
# COMPACT_ATOMS: atom_id res chain seq x y z
N MET A 1 -21.43 -0.44 -18.78
CA MET A 1 -20.31 -1.19 -18.21
C MET A 1 -20.11 -0.76 -16.77
N GLY A 2 -20.42 -1.60 -15.84
CA GLY A 2 -20.39 -1.24 -14.43
C GLY A 2 -19.60 -2.23 -13.61
N MET A 3 -19.68 -2.04 -12.31
CA MET A 3 -19.06 -2.92 -11.31
C MET A 3 -19.45 -4.38 -11.48
N GLU A 4 -20.65 -4.63 -11.97
CA GLU A 4 -21.16 -5.99 -12.18
C GLU A 4 -20.30 -6.80 -13.14
N ARG A 5 -19.83 -6.16 -14.23
CA ARG A 5 -18.94 -6.81 -15.18
C ARG A 5 -17.60 -7.15 -14.59
N LEU A 6 -17.07 -6.27 -13.75
CA LEU A 6 -15.82 -6.51 -13.06
C LEU A 6 -15.98 -7.70 -12.10
N CYS A 7 -17.09 -7.76 -11.38
CA CYS A 7 -17.36 -8.84 -10.44
C CYS A 7 -17.53 -10.20 -11.14
N GLU A 8 -17.90 -10.22 -12.41
CA GLU A 8 -18.04 -11.45 -13.21
C GLU A 8 -16.70 -11.94 -13.78
N ASN A 9 -15.69 -11.07 -13.83
CA ASN A 9 -14.37 -11.44 -14.36
C ASN A 9 -13.67 -12.41 -13.41
N GLN A 10 -13.24 -13.56 -13.92
CA GLN A 10 -12.63 -14.61 -13.10
C GLN A 10 -11.33 -14.18 -12.45
N LEU A 11 -10.52 -13.38 -13.12
CA LEU A 11 -9.26 -12.85 -12.55
C LEU A 11 -9.55 -11.90 -11.41
N ILE A 12 -10.57 -11.06 -11.56
CA ILE A 12 -10.98 -10.13 -10.50
C ILE A 12 -11.53 -10.91 -9.30
N CYS A 13 -12.34 -11.94 -9.54
CA CYS A 13 -12.86 -12.79 -8.48
C CYS A 13 -11.74 -13.48 -7.70
N LYS A 14 -10.73 -14.00 -8.40
CA LYS A 14 -9.57 -14.62 -7.76
C LYS A 14 -8.78 -13.62 -6.92
N ALA A 15 -8.62 -12.40 -7.42
CA ALA A 15 -7.92 -11.34 -6.68
C ALA A 15 -8.68 -10.98 -5.39
N LEU A 16 -10.00 -10.85 -5.47
CA LEU A 16 -10.82 -10.55 -4.30
C LEU A 16 -10.78 -11.69 -3.27
N GLU A 17 -10.81 -12.93 -3.73
CA GLU A 17 -10.67 -14.09 -2.85
C GLU A 17 -9.30 -14.11 -2.15
N TYR A 18 -8.25 -13.78 -2.87
CA TYR A 18 -6.91 -13.69 -2.31
C TYR A 18 -6.86 -12.64 -1.19
N ILE A 19 -7.40 -11.46 -1.43
CA ILE A 19 -7.45 -10.38 -0.44
C ILE A 19 -8.21 -10.85 0.80
N LYS A 20 -9.32 -11.52 0.62
CA LYS A 20 -10.12 -12.04 1.73
C LYS A 20 -9.37 -13.08 2.56
N LYS A 21 -8.64 -13.99 1.91
CA LYS A 21 -7.85 -15.01 2.58
C LYS A 21 -6.62 -14.44 3.28
N ASP A 22 -6.15 -13.29 2.82
CA ASP A 22 -4.95 -12.63 3.36
C ASP A 22 -5.27 -11.73 4.56
N ASP A 23 -6.44 -11.85 5.12
CA ASP A 23 -6.97 -10.98 6.18
C ASP A 23 -6.09 -10.93 7.42
N GLU A 24 -5.63 -12.08 7.88
CA GLU A 24 -4.78 -12.16 9.08
C GLU A 24 -3.47 -11.42 8.89
N ARG A 25 -2.85 -11.60 7.73
CA ARG A 25 -1.62 -10.90 7.39
C ARG A 25 -1.84 -9.40 7.31
N THR A 26 -2.96 -8.97 6.72
CA THR A 26 -3.33 -7.56 6.62
C THR A 26 -3.48 -6.95 8.02
N LEU A 27 -4.15 -7.65 8.93
CA LEU A 27 -4.30 -7.18 10.31
C LEU A 27 -2.96 -7.11 11.04
N CYS A 28 -2.08 -8.09 10.85
CA CYS A 28 -0.75 -8.07 11.44
C CYS A 28 0.06 -6.88 10.95
N GLU A 29 0.04 -6.62 9.66
CA GLU A 29 0.75 -5.47 9.09
C GLU A 29 0.17 -4.14 9.58
N LEU A 30 -1.15 -4.06 9.72
CA LEU A 30 -1.79 -2.88 10.28
C LEU A 30 -1.33 -2.62 11.71
N LEU A 31 -1.28 -3.67 12.53
CA LEU A 31 -0.79 -3.56 13.90
C LEU A 31 0.68 -3.13 13.96
N GLU A 32 1.52 -3.69 13.11
CA GLU A 32 2.92 -3.29 13.01
C GLU A 32 3.05 -1.81 12.67
N MET A 33 2.29 -1.35 11.68
CA MET A 33 2.32 0.05 11.28
C MET A 33 1.80 0.98 12.36
N CYS A 34 0.77 0.58 13.09
CA CYS A 34 0.21 1.39 14.17
C CYS A 34 1.18 1.55 15.35
N GLN A 35 2.08 0.61 15.53
CA GLN A 35 3.09 0.68 16.59
C GLN A 35 4.24 1.62 16.26
N ILE A 36 4.37 2.06 15.02
CA ILE A 36 5.40 2.99 14.61
C ILE A 36 4.87 4.42 14.79
N PRO A 37 5.45 5.23 15.70
CA PRO A 37 4.99 6.60 15.87
C PRO A 37 5.21 7.41 14.60
N ALA A 38 4.16 8.08 14.15
CA ALA A 38 4.26 8.88 12.95
C ALA A 38 3.34 10.12 13.05
N PRO A 39 3.55 10.99 14.04
CA PRO A 39 2.83 12.25 14.06
C PRO A 39 3.21 13.07 12.83
N SER A 40 2.38 14.04 12.47
CA SER A 40 2.63 14.88 11.30
C SER A 40 4.03 15.50 11.38
N TYR A 41 4.74 15.49 10.26
CA TYR A 41 6.13 15.97 10.11
C TYR A 41 7.19 15.08 10.77
N MET A 42 6.80 13.91 11.30
CA MET A 42 7.74 12.98 11.93
C MET A 42 7.52 11.54 11.45
N GLU A 43 7.19 11.41 10.16
CA GLU A 43 6.79 10.12 9.59
C GLU A 43 7.96 9.26 9.09
N LYS A 44 9.20 9.70 9.31
CA LYS A 44 10.36 9.02 8.70
C LYS A 44 10.45 7.53 9.02
N LYS A 45 10.21 7.14 10.25
CA LYS A 45 10.28 5.73 10.65
C LYS A 45 9.24 4.88 9.94
N LYS A 46 8.02 5.41 9.83
CA LYS A 46 6.97 4.70 9.11
C LYS A 46 7.25 4.67 7.62
N ALA A 47 7.79 5.76 7.07
CA ALA A 47 8.21 5.80 5.67
C ALA A 47 9.30 4.75 5.39
N ASP A 48 10.27 4.60 6.27
CA ASP A 48 11.29 3.55 6.15
C ASP A 48 10.65 2.15 6.15
N TYR A 49 9.67 1.93 6.98
CA TYR A 49 8.92 0.67 7.03
C TYR A 49 8.23 0.40 5.69
N VAL A 50 7.52 1.40 5.16
CA VAL A 50 6.82 1.28 3.88
C VAL A 50 7.80 1.07 2.74
N LEU A 51 8.91 1.79 2.74
CA LEU A 51 9.96 1.63 1.72
C LEU A 51 10.47 0.20 1.69
N ASN A 52 10.77 -0.37 2.84
CA ASN A 52 11.20 -1.77 2.95
C ASN A 52 10.15 -2.74 2.44
N LYS A 53 8.89 -2.51 2.77
CA LYS A 53 7.79 -3.35 2.30
C LYS A 53 7.66 -3.29 0.78
N PHE A 54 7.74 -2.10 0.20
CA PHE A 54 7.68 -1.93 -1.25
C PHE A 54 8.82 -2.65 -1.96
N GLN A 55 10.01 -2.61 -1.39
CA GLN A 55 11.16 -3.33 -1.93
C GLN A 55 10.97 -4.85 -1.84
N LYS A 56 10.48 -5.34 -0.72
CA LYS A 56 10.26 -6.78 -0.50
C LYS A 56 9.23 -7.38 -1.43
N ILE A 57 8.15 -6.64 -1.73
CA ILE A 57 7.14 -7.12 -2.66
C ILE A 57 7.50 -6.91 -4.12
N GLY A 58 8.65 -6.30 -4.38
CA GLY A 58 9.20 -6.22 -5.73
C GLY A 58 8.65 -5.12 -6.61
N LEU A 59 8.18 -4.03 -6.04
CA LEU A 59 7.73 -2.88 -6.83
C LEU A 59 8.90 -2.26 -7.58
N SER A 60 8.61 -1.68 -8.74
CA SER A 60 9.62 -0.97 -9.55
C SER A 60 9.79 0.45 -9.06
N ASN A 61 10.97 1.00 -9.26
CA ASN A 61 11.26 2.41 -9.00
C ASN A 61 10.86 2.83 -7.58
N VAL A 62 11.18 1.99 -6.59
CA VAL A 62 10.89 2.28 -5.19
C VAL A 62 11.84 3.37 -4.70
N HIS A 63 11.31 4.46 -4.19
CA HIS A 63 12.11 5.56 -3.69
C HIS A 63 11.33 6.40 -2.67
N MET A 64 12.06 7.24 -1.97
CA MET A 64 11.53 8.15 -0.98
C MET A 64 12.01 9.57 -1.31
N ASP A 65 11.14 10.56 -1.16
CA ASP A 65 11.50 11.95 -1.37
C ASP A 65 11.97 12.62 -0.05
N GLU A 66 12.26 13.91 -0.13
CA GLU A 66 12.82 14.68 0.98
C GLU A 66 11.85 14.86 2.15
N ILE A 67 10.57 14.74 1.90
CA ILE A 67 9.54 14.89 2.93
C ILE A 67 8.89 13.53 3.30
N TRP A 68 9.62 12.45 2.98
CA TRP A 68 9.29 11.09 3.37
C TRP A 68 8.04 10.50 2.68
N ASN A 69 7.72 10.98 1.48
CA ASN A 69 6.77 10.27 0.65
C ASN A 69 7.47 9.06 0.02
N VAL A 70 6.82 7.93 0.07
CA VAL A 70 7.36 6.69 -0.50
C VAL A 70 6.58 6.34 -1.75
N PHE A 71 7.32 6.02 -2.81
CA PHE A 71 6.76 5.71 -4.12
C PHE A 71 7.18 4.32 -4.56
N GLY A 72 6.29 3.67 -5.24
CA GLY A 72 6.59 2.42 -5.92
C GLY A 72 5.65 2.26 -7.10
N THR A 73 6.09 1.55 -8.12
CA THR A 73 5.34 1.39 -9.36
C THR A 73 5.11 -0.07 -9.66
N ILE A 74 3.89 -0.39 -10.07
CA ILE A 74 3.56 -1.69 -10.64
C ILE A 74 3.33 -1.46 -12.13
N LYS A 75 4.18 -2.07 -12.96
CA LYS A 75 4.04 -1.93 -14.41
C LYS A 75 2.90 -2.81 -14.89
N GLY A 76 2.01 -2.21 -15.67
CA GLY A 76 0.96 -2.95 -16.35
C GLY A 76 1.38 -3.35 -17.76
N SER A 77 0.40 -3.66 -18.58
CA SER A 77 0.61 -4.00 -20.00
C SER A 77 1.09 -2.83 -20.85
N GLY A 78 0.85 -1.60 -20.39
CA GLY A 78 1.18 -0.39 -21.13
C GLY A 78 0.05 0.14 -22.00
N ASP A 79 -1.06 -0.58 -22.08
CA ASP A 79 -2.18 -0.21 -22.96
C ASP A 79 -3.27 0.61 -22.28
N GLY A 80 -3.22 0.71 -20.97
CA GLY A 80 -4.23 1.40 -20.18
C GLY A 80 -3.75 2.72 -19.59
N PRO A 81 -4.64 3.43 -18.92
CA PRO A 81 -4.28 4.67 -18.24
C PRO A 81 -3.39 4.40 -17.02
N ARG A 82 -2.66 5.44 -16.62
CA ARG A 82 -1.92 5.39 -15.36
C ARG A 82 -2.86 5.69 -14.20
N VAL A 83 -2.79 4.88 -13.17
CA VAL A 83 -3.61 5.07 -11.97
C VAL A 83 -2.67 5.26 -10.77
N MET A 84 -2.94 6.26 -9.96
CA MET A 84 -2.19 6.49 -8.73
C MET A 84 -3.09 6.19 -7.53
N LEU A 85 -2.59 5.35 -6.64
CA LEU A 85 -3.18 5.15 -5.32
C LEU A 85 -2.33 5.92 -4.31
N ALA A 86 -2.96 6.75 -3.52
CA ALA A 86 -2.26 7.58 -2.54
C ALA A 86 -2.91 7.45 -1.17
N ALA A 87 -2.08 7.37 -0.14
CA ALA A 87 -2.55 7.30 1.24
C ALA A 87 -1.54 7.98 2.14
N HIS A 88 -2.01 8.62 3.20
CA HIS A 88 -1.11 9.26 4.16
C HIS A 88 -0.57 8.24 5.17
N THR A 89 0.62 8.51 5.68
CA THR A 89 1.28 7.66 6.67
C THR A 89 1.27 8.24 8.08
N ASP A 90 1.05 9.54 8.20
CA ASP A 90 0.99 10.18 9.51
C ASP A 90 -0.24 9.70 10.30
N THR A 91 -0.06 9.60 11.60
CA THR A 91 -1.12 9.16 12.50
C THR A 91 -1.27 10.17 13.65
N VAL A 92 -2.49 10.27 14.15
CA VAL A 92 -2.82 11.18 15.26
C VAL A 92 -2.36 10.61 16.59
N LEU A 93 -2.30 9.29 16.67
CA LEU A 93 -1.95 8.60 17.92
C LEU A 93 -0.46 8.68 18.16
N SER A 94 -0.08 9.34 19.23
CA SER A 94 1.26 9.23 19.76
C SER A 94 1.28 8.09 20.77
N LEU A 95 2.33 7.31 20.77
CA LEU A 95 2.54 6.32 21.82
C LEU A 95 2.91 7.06 23.11
N ILE A 96 2.10 6.85 24.05
CA ILE A 96 2.37 7.37 25.39
C ILE A 96 3.25 6.37 26.11
#